data_f90330289b2c68db59a1ded1f0bdc8b1
#
_entry.id   f90330289b2c68db59a1ded1f0bdc8b1
#
_cell.length_a   1.000
_cell.length_b   1.000
_cell.length_c   1.000
_cell.angle_alpha   90.00
_cell.angle_beta   90.00
_cell.angle_gamma   90.00
#
_symmetry.space_group_name_H-M   'P 1'
#
loop_
_entity.id
_entity.type
_entity.pdbx_description
1 polymer ?
#
loop_
_entity_poly.entity_id
_entity_poly.type
_entity_poly.pdbx_seq_one_letter_code
_entity_poly.pdbx_strand_id
1 'polypeptide(L)'
;MGLDGDLLSALVGLMEEDRDTMVPTRLSILVYLYFTQNAIFTVLQKKLGLTSGNLSSHLRKLEKMGFIRISKRFVDLKPTTFAVLTPDGAEQVKGQMARMREIVTMVVDKESEQ
;
A
#
# COMPACT_ATOMS: atom_id res chain seq x y z
N MET A 1 -1.47 32.00 3.47
CA MET A 1 -0.19 31.33 3.60
C MET A 1 -0.26 29.89 3.22
N GLY A 2 0.89 29.36 2.85
CA GLY A 2 1.00 28.01 2.33
C GLY A 2 0.61 26.88 3.27
N LEU A 3 0.64 27.09 4.60
CA LEU A 3 0.39 26.02 5.55
C LEU A 3 -0.98 25.37 5.35
N ASP A 4 -2.04 26.17 5.32
CA ASP A 4 -3.40 25.63 5.13
C ASP A 4 -3.56 25.01 3.75
N GLY A 5 -2.98 25.64 2.72
CA GLY A 5 -3.02 25.12 1.35
C GLY A 5 -2.26 23.80 1.23
N ASP A 6 -1.07 23.72 1.82
CA ASP A 6 -0.25 22.51 1.79
C ASP A 6 -0.92 21.37 2.55
N LEU A 7 -1.48 21.67 3.72
CA LEU A 7 -2.19 20.67 4.51
C LEU A 7 -3.41 20.14 3.77
N LEU A 8 -4.25 21.04 3.26
CA LEU A 8 -5.45 20.63 2.53
C LEU A 8 -5.10 19.85 1.26
N SER A 9 -4.04 20.25 0.56
CA SER A 9 -3.59 19.55 -0.63
C SER A 9 -3.18 18.11 -0.28
N ALA A 10 -2.43 17.91 0.80
CA ALA A 10 -2.03 16.58 1.23
C ALA A 10 -3.25 15.74 1.63
N LEU A 11 -4.19 16.33 2.36
CA LEU A 11 -5.41 15.62 2.77
C LEU A 11 -6.28 15.24 1.58
N VAL A 12 -6.43 16.13 0.60
CA VAL A 12 -7.17 15.83 -0.64
C VAL A 12 -6.48 14.69 -1.39
N GLY A 13 -5.16 14.68 -1.44
CA GLY A 13 -4.42 13.57 -2.05
C GLY A 13 -4.73 12.23 -1.40
N LEU A 14 -4.79 12.19 -0.06
CA LEU A 14 -5.17 10.96 0.64
C LEU A 14 -6.60 10.53 0.30
N MET A 15 -7.51 11.48 0.15
CA MET A 15 -8.91 11.19 -0.16
C MET A 15 -9.11 10.73 -1.59
N GLU A 16 -8.36 11.26 -2.54
CA GLU A 16 -8.56 11.03 -3.96
C GLU A 16 -7.54 10.04 -4.53
N GLU A 17 -6.27 10.37 -4.45
CA GLU A 17 -5.22 9.53 -5.03
C GLU A 17 -5.00 8.24 -4.24
N ASP A 18 -5.11 8.31 -2.91
CA ASP A 18 -4.80 7.19 -2.03
C ASP A 18 -6.05 6.48 -1.52
N ARG A 19 -7.23 6.82 -2.03
CA ARG A 19 -8.51 6.27 -1.55
C ARG A 19 -8.47 4.75 -1.39
N ASP A 20 -8.09 4.05 -2.43
CA ASP A 20 -8.15 2.60 -2.45
C ASP A 20 -6.99 1.94 -1.72
N THR A 21 -5.92 2.69 -1.46
CA THR A 21 -4.73 2.20 -0.76
C THR A 21 -4.64 2.64 0.70
N MET A 22 -5.58 3.49 1.16
CA MET A 22 -5.68 3.84 2.58
C MET A 22 -6.40 2.78 3.40
N VAL A 23 -6.88 1.73 2.79
CA VAL A 23 -7.42 0.57 3.49
C VAL A 23 -6.25 -0.15 4.17
N PRO A 24 -6.27 -0.33 5.49
CA PRO A 24 -5.10 -0.85 6.21
C PRO A 24 -4.50 -2.12 5.64
N THR A 25 -5.33 -3.08 5.25
CA THR A 25 -4.83 -4.33 4.67
C THR A 25 -4.11 -4.10 3.35
N ARG A 26 -4.70 -3.30 2.45
CA ARG A 26 -4.08 -3.01 1.16
C ARG A 26 -2.81 -2.19 1.31
N LEU A 27 -2.83 -1.20 2.20
CA LEU A 27 -1.64 -0.40 2.50
C LEU A 27 -0.52 -1.28 3.03
N SER A 28 -0.84 -2.17 3.97
CA SER A 28 0.15 -3.10 4.55
C SER A 28 0.77 -3.99 3.48
N ILE A 29 -0.04 -4.54 2.59
CA ILE A 29 0.45 -5.38 1.49
C ILE A 29 1.42 -4.59 0.61
N LEU A 30 1.03 -3.38 0.18
CA LEU A 30 1.86 -2.56 -0.70
C LEU A 30 3.17 -2.15 -0.05
N VAL A 31 3.14 -1.72 1.22
CA VAL A 31 4.35 -1.34 1.94
C VAL A 31 5.28 -2.54 2.09
N TYR A 32 4.73 -3.70 2.45
CA TYR A 32 5.53 -4.91 2.55
C TYR A 32 6.20 -5.25 1.22
N LEU A 33 5.43 -5.20 0.12
CA LEU A 33 5.97 -5.47 -1.21
C LEU A 33 6.96 -4.41 -1.67
N TYR A 34 6.85 -3.19 -1.17
CA TYR A 34 7.84 -2.15 -1.48
C TYR A 34 9.24 -2.58 -1.05
N PHE A 35 9.35 -3.28 0.07
CA PHE A 35 10.63 -3.76 0.59
C PHE A 35 11.02 -5.12 0.02
N THR A 36 10.07 -6.00 -0.24
CA THR A 36 10.34 -7.39 -0.63
C THR A 36 10.23 -7.64 -2.12
N GLN A 37 9.58 -6.74 -2.86
CA GLN A 37 9.28 -6.83 -4.30
C GLN A 37 8.23 -7.88 -4.64
N ASN A 38 8.20 -9.00 -3.97
CA ASN A 38 7.20 -10.05 -4.15
C ASN A 38 6.96 -10.80 -2.85
N ALA A 39 5.82 -11.48 -2.77
CA ALA A 39 5.48 -12.29 -1.60
C ALA A 39 4.60 -13.45 -2.03
N ILE A 40 4.73 -14.56 -1.34
CA ILE A 40 3.92 -15.76 -1.56
C ILE A 40 2.55 -15.54 -0.91
N PHE A 41 1.48 -15.88 -1.66
CA PHE A 41 0.09 -15.73 -1.22
C PHE A 41 -0.16 -16.34 0.17
N THR A 42 0.23 -17.60 0.37
CA THR A 42 -0.01 -18.29 1.64
C THR A 42 0.75 -17.66 2.81
N VAL A 43 1.92 -17.07 2.53
CA VAL A 43 2.70 -16.37 3.56
C VAL A 43 1.99 -15.08 3.96
N LEU A 44 1.53 -14.30 2.98
CA LEU A 44 0.74 -13.08 3.26
C LEU A 44 -0.52 -13.40 4.04
N GLN A 45 -1.24 -14.45 3.61
CA GLN A 45 -2.47 -14.86 4.27
C GLN A 45 -2.25 -15.17 5.74
N LYS A 46 -1.23 -15.96 6.02
CA LYS A 46 -0.91 -16.38 7.38
C LYS A 46 -0.46 -15.22 8.25
N LYS A 47 0.49 -14.43 7.75
CA LYS A 47 1.09 -13.32 8.49
C LYS A 47 0.09 -12.21 8.77
N LEU A 48 -0.83 -11.95 7.85
CA LEU A 48 -1.85 -10.92 8.02
C LEU A 48 -3.11 -11.44 8.72
N GLY A 49 -3.19 -12.74 8.98
CA GLY A 49 -4.36 -13.32 9.66
C GLY A 49 -5.64 -13.23 8.85
N LEU A 50 -5.55 -13.39 7.53
CA LEU A 50 -6.69 -13.24 6.62
C LEU A 50 -7.19 -14.59 6.12
N THR A 51 -8.47 -14.64 5.73
CA THR A 51 -8.96 -15.76 4.94
C THR A 51 -8.41 -15.65 3.52
N SER A 52 -8.36 -16.77 2.80
CA SER A 52 -7.89 -16.74 1.41
C SER A 52 -8.81 -15.88 0.55
N GLY A 53 -10.12 -15.88 0.82
CA GLY A 53 -11.08 -15.05 0.09
C GLY A 53 -10.86 -13.56 0.32
N ASN A 54 -10.61 -13.14 1.56
CA ASN A 54 -10.32 -11.74 1.87
C ASN A 54 -9.03 -11.28 1.20
N LEU A 55 -7.97 -12.09 1.31
CA LEU A 55 -6.70 -11.74 0.66
C LEU A 55 -6.86 -11.68 -0.85
N SER A 56 -7.54 -12.66 -1.45
CA SER A 56 -7.80 -12.66 -2.91
C SER A 56 -8.53 -11.40 -3.35
N SER A 57 -9.52 -10.96 -2.56
CA SER A 57 -10.30 -9.76 -2.87
C SER A 57 -9.41 -8.51 -2.87
N HIS A 58 -8.58 -8.35 -1.85
CA HIS A 58 -7.66 -7.22 -1.78
C HIS A 58 -6.62 -7.24 -2.89
N LEU A 59 -6.06 -8.41 -3.19
CA LEU A 59 -5.05 -8.53 -4.24
C LEU A 59 -5.66 -8.24 -5.63
N ARG A 60 -6.88 -8.72 -5.89
CA ARG A 60 -7.54 -8.41 -7.17
C ARG A 60 -7.78 -6.91 -7.33
N LYS A 61 -8.17 -6.23 -6.25
CA LYS A 61 -8.35 -4.78 -6.27
C LYS A 61 -7.04 -4.07 -6.63
N LEU A 62 -5.94 -4.46 -5.97
CA LEU A 62 -4.63 -3.89 -6.25
C LEU A 62 -4.13 -4.21 -7.66
N GLU A 63 -4.41 -5.41 -8.14
CA GLU A 63 -4.04 -5.80 -9.50
C GLU A 63 -4.82 -4.99 -10.54
N LYS A 64 -6.11 -4.81 -10.31
CA LYS A 64 -6.97 -4.01 -11.19
C LYS A 64 -6.49 -2.57 -11.28
N MET A 65 -5.94 -2.03 -10.20
CA MET A 65 -5.37 -0.69 -10.19
C MET A 65 -3.98 -0.62 -10.80
N GLY A 66 -3.40 -1.75 -11.16
CA GLY A 66 -2.08 -1.81 -11.77
C GLY A 66 -0.93 -1.73 -10.78
N PHE A 67 -1.17 -1.85 -9.47
CA PHE A 67 -0.14 -1.71 -8.46
C PHE A 67 0.59 -3.01 -8.15
N ILE A 68 -0.04 -4.14 -8.43
CA ILE A 68 0.59 -5.45 -8.30
C ILE A 68 0.25 -6.31 -9.51
N ARG A 69 0.99 -7.38 -9.67
CA ARG A 69 0.72 -8.45 -10.62
C ARG A 69 0.66 -9.77 -9.85
N ILE A 70 -0.31 -10.60 -10.18
CA ILE A 70 -0.41 -11.95 -9.64
C ILE A 70 0.36 -12.88 -10.58
N SER A 71 1.31 -13.63 -10.04
CA SER A 71 2.15 -14.54 -10.80
C SER A 71 2.04 -15.94 -10.20
N LYS A 72 1.80 -16.94 -11.05
CA LYS A 72 1.74 -18.33 -10.64
C LYS A 72 2.97 -19.05 -11.19
N ARG A 73 3.74 -19.64 -10.30
CA ARG A 73 4.98 -20.33 -10.64
C ARG A 73 5.11 -21.63 -9.85
N PHE A 74 5.94 -22.52 -10.33
CA PHE A 74 6.27 -23.71 -9.56
C PHE A 74 7.50 -23.42 -8.69
N VAL A 75 7.39 -23.74 -7.40
CA VAL A 75 8.50 -23.67 -6.45
C VAL A 75 8.64 -25.05 -5.83
N ASP A 76 9.77 -25.70 -6.04
CA ASP A 76 10.01 -27.05 -5.58
C ASP A 76 8.89 -28.01 -6.04
N LEU A 77 8.52 -27.91 -7.31
CA LEU A 77 7.48 -28.72 -7.96
C LEU A 77 6.06 -28.46 -7.45
N LYS A 78 5.86 -27.41 -6.66
CA LYS A 78 4.52 -27.04 -6.14
C LYS A 78 4.03 -25.76 -6.80
N PRO A 79 2.75 -25.73 -7.25
CA PRO A 79 2.15 -24.48 -7.75
C PRO A 79 2.14 -23.46 -6.62
N THR A 80 2.67 -22.27 -6.89
CA THR A 80 2.78 -21.21 -5.88
C THR A 80 2.33 -19.90 -6.48
N THR A 81 1.47 -19.17 -5.76
CA THR A 81 0.97 -17.87 -6.19
C THR A 81 1.75 -16.77 -5.51
N PHE A 82 2.23 -15.81 -6.31
CA PHE A 82 2.99 -14.65 -5.86
C PHE A 82 2.22 -13.37 -6.14
N ALA A 83 2.32 -12.41 -5.22
CA ALA A 83 1.97 -11.02 -5.49
C ALA A 83 3.27 -10.28 -5.76
N VAL A 84 3.33 -9.55 -6.87
CA VAL A 84 4.55 -8.87 -7.32
C VAL A 84 4.25 -7.39 -7.47
N LEU A 85 5.07 -6.54 -6.86
CA LEU A 85 4.91 -5.09 -6.97
C LEU A 85 5.26 -4.64 -8.39
N THR A 86 4.43 -3.74 -8.94
CA THR A 86 4.72 -3.11 -10.23
C THR A 86 5.44 -1.79 -10.01
N PRO A 87 6.06 -1.22 -11.06
CA PRO A 87 6.60 0.15 -10.96
C PRO A 87 5.56 1.18 -10.52
N ASP A 88 4.32 1.05 -11.03
CA ASP A 88 3.23 1.94 -10.62
C ASP A 88 2.88 1.75 -9.14
N GLY A 89 2.92 0.52 -8.66
CA GLY A 89 2.72 0.23 -7.23
C GLY A 89 3.80 0.87 -6.37
N ALA A 90 5.05 0.81 -6.79
CA ALA A 90 6.15 1.46 -6.09
C ALA A 90 5.97 2.98 -6.04
N GLU A 91 5.55 3.60 -7.15
CA GLU A 91 5.28 5.03 -7.20
C GLU A 91 4.11 5.41 -6.30
N GLN A 92 3.07 4.57 -6.24
CA GLN A 92 1.94 4.80 -5.35
C GLN A 92 2.38 4.80 -3.89
N VAL A 93 3.21 3.85 -3.48
CA VAL A 93 3.72 3.78 -2.10
C VAL A 93 4.53 5.04 -1.79
N LYS A 94 5.45 5.43 -2.67
CA LYS A 94 6.27 6.63 -2.47
C LYS A 94 5.42 7.88 -2.30
N GLY A 95 4.46 8.09 -3.20
CA GLY A 95 3.61 9.28 -3.19
C GLY A 95 2.73 9.33 -1.96
N GLN A 96 2.11 8.20 -1.60
CA GLN A 96 1.25 8.12 -0.43
C GLN A 96 2.04 8.37 0.86
N MET A 97 3.22 7.79 0.99
CA MET A 97 4.07 8.00 2.16
C MET A 97 4.53 9.45 2.26
N ALA A 98 4.84 10.09 1.14
CA ALA A 98 5.20 11.51 1.12
C ALA A 98 4.05 12.40 1.61
N ARG A 99 2.83 12.13 1.17
CA ARG A 99 1.63 12.86 1.63
C ARG A 99 1.38 12.63 3.12
N MET A 100 1.50 11.39 3.56
CA MET A 100 1.34 11.05 4.98
C MET A 100 2.42 11.70 5.84
N ARG A 101 3.67 11.70 5.37
CA ARG A 101 4.79 12.33 6.07
C ARG A 101 4.55 13.81 6.27
N GLU A 102 4.05 14.49 5.24
CA GLU A 102 3.74 15.92 5.32
C GLU A 102 2.72 16.21 6.41
N ILE A 103 1.65 15.43 6.46
CA ILE A 103 0.60 15.57 7.48
C ILE A 103 1.16 15.28 8.87
N VAL A 104 1.90 14.18 9.01
CA VAL A 104 2.49 13.78 10.29
C VAL A 104 3.44 14.89 10.80
N THR A 105 4.26 15.44 9.91
CA THR A 105 5.20 16.51 10.26
C THR A 105 4.47 17.74 10.79
N MET A 106 3.38 18.13 10.14
CA MET A 106 2.59 19.29 10.58
C MET A 106 1.98 19.05 11.95
N VAL A 107 1.44 17.86 12.20
CA VAL A 107 0.85 17.53 13.50
C VAL A 107 1.91 17.54 14.59
N VAL A 108 3.07 16.95 14.32
CA VAL A 108 4.18 16.89 15.28
C VAL A 108 4.71 18.30 15.59
N ASP A 109 4.87 19.14 14.56
CA ASP A 109 5.35 20.51 14.74
C ASP A 109 4.37 21.35 15.57
N LYS A 110 3.06 21.16 15.34
CA LYS A 110 2.07 21.85 16.14
C LYS A 110 2.13 21.44 17.61
N GLU A 111 2.32 20.16 17.87
CA GLU A 111 2.49 19.65 19.24
C GLU A 111 3.67 20.31 19.94
N SER A 112 4.78 20.52 19.22
CA SER A 112 5.98 21.14 19.74
C SER A 112 5.79 22.61 20.11
N GLU A 113 4.80 23.29 19.53
CA GLU A 113 4.52 24.70 19.78
C GLU A 113 3.79 24.92 21.11
N GLN A 114 3.36 23.86 21.77
CA GLN A 114 2.61 23.96 23.04
C GLN A 114 3.53 23.82 24.29
#